data_c9913a74b0c3807ff2d9ce124c2ec7e7
#
_entry.id   c9913a74b0c3807ff2d9ce124c2ec7e7
#
_cell.length_a   1.000
_cell.length_b   1.000
_cell.length_c   1.000
_cell.angle_alpha   90.00
_cell.angle_beta   90.00
_cell.angle_gamma   90.00
#
_symmetry.space_group_name_H-M   'P 1'
#
loop_
_entity.id
_entity.type
_entity.pdbx_description
1 polymer ?
#
loop_
_entity_poly.entity_id
_entity_poly.type
_entity_poly.pdbx_seq_one_letter_code
_entity_poly.pdbx_strand_id
1 'polypeptide(L)'
;MLLRALPQAVITGRLLRADKRPYNVKTSPLPLPPLATALDAITPNLLNLTVAATDLTGQNFYDGPVGYKPITFTGVTPTGPNLITAADNGTWGTFVPGTPVSTTTGVVAPYPGVTPGFTYTSSPAPSDGFYTVMNMRNNSFPWWNVSDHTTGLETGRYLMINGSNPGAAIFTQPVTVTPNSDYSLTAWIANLINANGFANPKLALEVLDGSGNQIFFQNVNPIAATPAQPVWYQNGFLFNTGANSNITVRILSQGPASVGNDYLVDDVALRKVVISDILTVKKTATPAVIHPGDDVTITVTVTNNSTTDTANPVTFQDILDPTLTFVPGSVTVDTIANPGDPNAGFSLGSMGPLTNHIVVFHATAGPGASPVKNAATATYPMIASANGDTVLRTITSNPVFLRRPLYDFRQSSNDLAESVAYEQAALSHILNAEGEKIQAMLAIPNVTPAQLLAVDTAVQEMVDSVTNLECALKQKLKIVKNQLVGYRTI
;
A
#
# COMPACT_ATOMS: atom_id res chain seq x y z
N MET A 1 -23.46 25.89 0.94
CA MET A 1 -24.76 26.16 1.59
C MET A 1 -25.37 24.90 2.18
N LEU A 2 -25.34 23.77 1.52
CA LEU A 2 -25.85 22.47 2.03
C LEU A 2 -25.11 21.97 3.29
N LEU A 3 -23.79 22.11 3.38
CA LEU A 3 -23.01 21.68 4.54
C LEU A 3 -23.28 22.48 5.84
N ARG A 4 -23.84 23.69 5.75
CA ARG A 4 -24.28 24.44 6.95
C ARG A 4 -25.66 24.01 7.47
N ALA A 5 -26.47 23.37 6.66
CA ALA A 5 -27.77 22.84 7.07
C ALA A 5 -27.71 21.41 7.64
N LEU A 6 -26.75 20.60 7.18
CA LEU A 6 -26.56 19.21 7.61
C LEU A 6 -26.23 19.05 9.12
N PRO A 7 -25.41 19.90 9.75
CA PRO A 7 -25.14 19.76 11.18
C PRO A 7 -26.38 19.93 12.06
N GLN A 8 -27.31 20.79 11.68
CA GLN A 8 -28.55 20.99 12.45
C GLN A 8 -29.54 19.84 12.29
N ALA A 9 -29.64 19.23 11.12
CA ALA A 9 -30.52 18.09 10.88
C ALA A 9 -30.00 16.80 11.53
N VAL A 10 -28.68 16.62 11.58
CA VAL A 10 -28.04 15.45 12.23
C VAL A 10 -28.04 15.57 13.77
N ILE A 11 -27.92 16.80 14.29
CA ILE A 11 -27.85 17.04 15.75
C ILE A 11 -29.24 16.87 16.42
N THR A 12 -30.32 17.00 15.68
CA THR A 12 -31.69 16.76 16.19
C THR A 12 -32.11 15.29 16.10
N GLY A 13 -31.30 14.42 15.46
CA GLY A 13 -31.53 12.99 15.45
C GLY A 13 -31.24 12.37 16.82
N ARG A 14 -32.23 11.69 17.42
CA ARG A 14 -32.05 10.95 18.66
C ARG A 14 -31.14 9.75 18.44
N LEU A 15 -29.88 9.83 18.91
CA LEU A 15 -29.04 8.65 19.08
C LEU A 15 -29.57 7.85 20.28
N LEU A 16 -30.09 6.68 20.01
CA LEU A 16 -30.49 5.73 21.04
C LEU A 16 -29.31 4.78 21.33
N ARG A 17 -28.95 4.66 22.61
CA ARG A 17 -28.09 3.56 23.09
C ARG A 17 -28.80 2.23 22.94
N ALA A 18 -28.05 1.15 22.98
CA ALA A 18 -28.59 -0.21 23.05
C ALA A 18 -29.56 -0.43 24.24
N ASP A 19 -29.51 0.43 25.27
CA ASP A 19 -30.37 0.44 26.46
C ASP A 19 -31.59 1.34 26.30
N LYS A 20 -31.82 1.95 25.14
CA LYS A 20 -32.96 2.81 24.79
C LYS A 20 -33.12 4.11 25.60
N ARG A 21 -32.08 4.61 26.26
CA ARG A 21 -32.15 5.90 26.96
C ARG A 21 -31.66 7.05 26.06
N PRO A 22 -32.30 8.24 26.05
CA PRO A 22 -31.87 9.38 25.28
C PRO A 22 -30.60 10.00 25.87
N TYR A 23 -29.63 10.29 25.00
CA TYR A 23 -28.38 10.94 25.38
C TYR A 23 -28.43 12.42 25.00
N ASN A 24 -28.22 13.30 25.98
CA ASN A 24 -28.10 14.74 25.76
C ASN A 24 -26.65 15.07 25.39
N VAL A 25 -26.40 15.40 24.14
CA VAL A 25 -25.09 15.89 23.66
C VAL A 25 -24.97 17.36 24.03
N LYS A 26 -24.13 17.70 25.00
CA LYS A 26 -23.69 19.08 25.22
C LYS A 26 -22.82 19.50 24.05
N THR A 27 -23.26 20.49 23.29
CA THR A 27 -22.49 21.12 22.23
C THR A 27 -21.45 22.04 22.83
N SER A 28 -20.21 21.57 22.99
CA SER A 28 -19.03 22.45 23.00
C SER A 28 -18.54 22.55 21.57
N PRO A 29 -18.23 23.73 21.05
CA PRO A 29 -17.63 23.86 19.73
C PRO A 29 -16.18 23.37 19.83
N LEU A 30 -15.93 22.13 19.41
CA LEU A 30 -14.58 21.68 19.10
C LEU A 30 -14.16 22.36 17.78
N PRO A 31 -12.93 22.88 17.67
CA PRO A 31 -12.43 23.38 16.41
C PRO A 31 -12.40 22.19 15.42
N LEU A 32 -13.18 22.32 14.35
CA LEU A 32 -13.15 21.36 13.24
C LEU A 32 -11.77 21.44 12.56
N PRO A 33 -11.14 20.31 12.26
CA PRO A 33 -9.96 20.30 11.39
C PRO A 33 -10.34 20.88 10.02
N PRO A 34 -9.37 21.41 9.25
CA PRO A 34 -9.63 21.92 7.91
C PRO A 34 -10.37 20.88 7.06
N LEU A 35 -11.36 21.33 6.32
CA LEU A 35 -12.31 20.48 5.57
C LEU A 35 -11.62 19.43 4.67
N ALA A 36 -10.44 19.74 4.15
CA ALA A 36 -9.65 18.85 3.30
C ALA A 36 -9.16 17.58 4.03
N THR A 37 -8.82 17.68 5.32
CA THR A 37 -8.36 16.51 6.11
C THR A 37 -9.53 15.64 6.60
N ALA A 38 -10.75 16.16 6.61
CA ALA A 38 -11.91 15.38 6.99
C ALA A 38 -12.48 14.56 5.82
N LEU A 39 -12.29 15.01 4.56
CA LEU A 39 -12.77 14.28 3.38
C LEU A 39 -11.92 13.03 3.07
N ASP A 40 -10.61 13.08 3.32
CA ASP A 40 -9.72 11.92 3.12
C ASP A 40 -9.99 10.76 4.11
N ALA A 41 -10.70 11.03 5.20
CA ALA A 41 -11.06 10.05 6.23
C ALA A 41 -12.47 9.45 6.06
N ILE A 42 -13.27 9.95 5.12
CA ILE A 42 -14.60 9.40 4.83
C ILE A 42 -14.42 8.19 3.93
N THR A 43 -14.55 7.01 4.49
CA THR A 43 -14.57 5.76 3.73
C THR A 43 -15.73 5.79 2.71
N PRO A 44 -15.55 5.17 1.52
CA PRO A 44 -16.55 5.18 0.43
C PRO A 44 -17.95 4.69 0.82
N ASN A 45 -18.10 4.05 1.93
CA ASN A 45 -19.37 3.51 2.41
C ASN A 45 -20.33 4.54 3.03
N LEU A 46 -19.90 5.79 3.26
CA LEU A 46 -20.80 6.83 3.78
C LEU A 46 -21.45 7.67 2.67
N LEU A 47 -21.04 7.51 1.43
CA LEU A 47 -21.57 8.24 0.27
C LEU A 47 -22.76 7.55 -0.42
N ASN A 48 -23.37 6.53 0.19
CA ASN A 48 -24.72 6.09 -0.18
C ASN A 48 -25.82 7.03 0.36
N LEU A 49 -25.52 8.31 0.59
CA LEU A 49 -26.56 9.32 0.69
C LEU A 49 -27.03 9.63 -0.74
N THR A 50 -28.13 9.07 -1.14
CA THR A 50 -28.95 9.58 -2.24
C THR A 50 -29.39 10.99 -1.84
N VAL A 51 -28.56 11.98 -2.13
CA VAL A 51 -29.03 13.35 -2.19
C VAL A 51 -29.73 13.45 -3.53
N ALA A 52 -31.05 13.44 -3.54
CA ALA A 52 -31.79 13.85 -4.71
C ALA A 52 -31.29 15.24 -5.10
N ALA A 53 -30.42 15.30 -6.10
CA ALA A 53 -30.02 16.55 -6.70
C ALA A 53 -31.28 17.10 -7.35
N THR A 54 -31.86 18.15 -6.77
CA THR A 54 -32.91 18.90 -7.47
C THR A 54 -32.24 19.47 -8.71
N ASP A 55 -32.59 18.92 -9.85
CA ASP A 55 -32.16 19.40 -11.17
C ASP A 55 -32.48 20.89 -11.28
N LEU A 56 -31.47 21.74 -11.09
CA LEU A 56 -31.56 23.17 -11.22
C LEU A 56 -31.62 23.62 -12.69
N THR A 57 -31.49 22.70 -13.64
CA THR A 57 -31.29 23.02 -15.05
C THR A 57 -32.24 22.32 -16.02
N GLY A 58 -33.09 21.39 -15.55
CA GLY A 58 -33.94 20.58 -16.44
C GLY A 58 -33.16 19.59 -17.33
N GLN A 59 -31.90 19.31 -17.00
CA GLN A 59 -31.04 18.34 -17.69
C GLN A 59 -31.12 17.01 -16.93
N ASN A 60 -31.16 15.90 -17.67
CA ASN A 60 -31.16 14.54 -17.10
C ASN A 60 -29.77 14.21 -16.52
N PHE A 61 -29.46 14.70 -15.35
CA PHE A 61 -28.30 14.27 -14.60
C PHE A 61 -28.56 12.89 -14.01
N TYR A 62 -27.52 12.04 -13.95
CA TYR A 62 -27.66 10.73 -13.32
C TYR A 62 -27.68 10.91 -11.79
N ASP A 63 -28.85 10.80 -11.19
CA ASP A 63 -29.08 10.93 -9.75
C ASP A 63 -29.06 9.60 -8.99
N GLY A 64 -28.77 8.50 -9.69
CA GLY A 64 -28.63 7.19 -9.11
C GLY A 64 -27.25 6.96 -8.46
N PRO A 65 -27.02 5.76 -7.88
CA PRO A 65 -25.75 5.42 -7.25
C PRO A 65 -24.63 5.32 -8.28
N VAL A 66 -23.54 6.07 -8.06
CA VAL A 66 -22.30 5.96 -8.84
C VAL A 66 -21.44 4.87 -8.19
N GLY A 67 -20.93 3.94 -9.00
CA GLY A 67 -20.03 2.90 -8.53
C GLY A 67 -18.59 3.40 -8.44
N TYR A 68 -17.87 2.95 -7.43
CA TYR A 68 -16.44 3.24 -7.23
C TYR A 68 -15.65 1.94 -7.06
N LYS A 69 -14.57 1.80 -7.81
CA LYS A 69 -13.66 0.63 -7.80
C LYS A 69 -12.25 1.10 -7.46
N PRO A 70 -11.92 1.28 -6.18
CA PRO A 70 -10.57 1.66 -5.78
C PRO A 70 -9.57 0.51 -5.97
N ILE A 71 -8.28 0.87 -6.11
CA ILE A 71 -7.17 -0.09 -6.02
C ILE A 71 -6.80 -0.25 -4.55
N THR A 72 -6.55 -1.47 -4.14
CA THR A 72 -5.88 -1.76 -2.87
C THR A 72 -4.49 -2.33 -3.16
N PHE A 73 -3.46 -1.54 -2.91
CA PHE A 73 -2.07 -2.01 -2.90
C PHE A 73 -1.76 -2.64 -1.55
N THR A 74 -1.25 -3.86 -1.56
CA THR A 74 -0.99 -4.60 -0.30
C THR A 74 0.19 -4.01 0.48
N GLY A 75 -0.03 -3.64 1.74
CA GLY A 75 1.02 -3.14 2.64
C GLY A 75 1.59 -1.77 2.24
N VAL A 76 0.85 -0.96 1.49
CA VAL A 76 1.31 0.32 0.95
C VAL A 76 0.69 1.48 1.71
N THR A 77 1.54 2.40 2.17
CA THR A 77 1.11 3.63 2.85
C THR A 77 1.67 4.85 2.15
N PRO A 78 0.83 5.80 1.68
CA PRO A 78 1.30 7.09 1.19
C PRO A 78 2.00 7.89 2.30
N THR A 79 3.17 8.46 2.00
CA THR A 79 3.98 9.21 2.98
C THR A 79 4.18 10.68 2.60
N GLY A 80 3.61 11.11 1.47
CA GLY A 80 3.76 12.48 0.99
C GLY A 80 2.49 13.00 0.30
N PRO A 81 2.46 14.31 -0.02
CA PRO A 81 1.38 14.91 -0.79
C PRO A 81 1.30 14.33 -2.21
N ASN A 82 0.20 14.61 -2.90
CA ASN A 82 0.16 14.43 -4.34
C ASN A 82 1.18 15.37 -5.00
N LEU A 83 2.06 14.83 -5.83
CA LEU A 83 3.07 15.62 -6.57
C LEU A 83 2.54 16.11 -7.92
N ILE A 84 1.36 15.70 -8.33
CA ILE A 84 0.67 16.27 -9.49
C ILE A 84 0.19 17.65 -9.11
N THR A 85 0.67 18.67 -9.83
CA THR A 85 0.29 20.07 -9.65
C THR A 85 -0.48 20.61 -10.85
N ALA A 86 -0.35 19.96 -12.00
CA ALA A 86 -1.10 20.28 -13.20
C ALA A 86 -2.61 19.98 -13.01
N ALA A 87 -3.45 20.66 -13.77
CA ALA A 87 -4.89 20.46 -13.76
C ALA A 87 -5.50 20.52 -12.35
N ASP A 88 -5.16 21.56 -11.59
CA ASP A 88 -5.63 21.77 -10.21
C ASP A 88 -5.32 20.56 -9.30
N ASN A 89 -4.06 20.13 -9.28
CA ASN A 89 -3.54 18.96 -8.54
C ASN A 89 -4.13 17.61 -9.02
N GLY A 90 -4.47 17.52 -10.31
CA GLY A 90 -5.00 16.31 -10.92
C GLY A 90 -6.51 16.14 -10.79
N THR A 91 -7.21 17.08 -10.15
CA THR A 91 -8.66 17.03 -9.89
C THR A 91 -9.49 17.79 -10.93
N TRP A 92 -8.86 18.46 -11.87
CA TRP A 92 -9.47 19.34 -12.88
C TRP A 92 -10.28 20.52 -12.30
N GLY A 93 -10.24 20.67 -10.99
CA GLY A 93 -10.78 21.80 -10.25
C GLY A 93 -12.28 21.72 -9.96
N THR A 94 -12.76 22.80 -9.39
CA THR A 94 -14.18 22.97 -9.04
C THR A 94 -14.70 24.32 -9.56
N PHE A 95 -16.01 24.45 -9.65
CA PHE A 95 -16.63 25.74 -9.88
C PHE A 95 -16.54 26.60 -8.62
N VAL A 96 -16.23 27.89 -8.80
CA VAL A 96 -16.31 28.86 -7.71
C VAL A 96 -17.78 28.99 -7.28
N PRO A 97 -18.12 28.81 -5.99
CA PRO A 97 -19.50 29.02 -5.51
C PRO A 97 -20.01 30.38 -5.87
N GLY A 98 -21.21 30.46 -6.49
CA GLY A 98 -21.85 31.70 -6.93
C GLY A 98 -21.62 32.08 -8.39
N THR A 99 -20.75 31.37 -9.13
CA THR A 99 -20.77 31.46 -10.59
C THR A 99 -21.96 30.66 -11.12
N PRO A 100 -22.84 31.20 -11.99
CA PRO A 100 -23.87 30.39 -12.58
C PRO A 100 -23.22 29.24 -13.36
N VAL A 101 -23.56 28.00 -13.03
CA VAL A 101 -23.25 26.86 -13.88
C VAL A 101 -23.99 27.13 -15.19
N SER A 102 -23.26 27.50 -16.23
CA SER A 102 -23.88 27.69 -17.54
C SER A 102 -24.49 26.36 -17.94
N THR A 103 -25.79 26.35 -18.16
CA THR A 103 -26.56 25.18 -18.62
C THR A 103 -26.05 24.58 -19.92
N THR A 104 -25.14 25.28 -20.60
CA THR A 104 -24.55 24.86 -21.85
C THR A 104 -23.11 24.37 -21.71
N THR A 105 -22.41 24.68 -20.67
CA THR A 105 -20.97 24.52 -20.78
C THR A 105 -20.22 24.25 -19.50
N GLY A 106 -20.48 23.88 -18.45
CA GLY A 106 -19.47 23.57 -17.41
C GLY A 106 -17.98 23.53 -17.89
N VAL A 107 -17.75 23.89 -19.15
CA VAL A 107 -16.48 23.86 -19.87
C VAL A 107 -15.59 25.02 -19.43
N VAL A 108 -14.36 24.71 -19.10
CA VAL A 108 -13.32 25.69 -18.75
C VAL A 108 -12.28 25.83 -19.83
N ALA A 109 -11.47 26.86 -19.75
CA ALA A 109 -10.31 27.01 -20.62
C ALA A 109 -9.39 25.79 -20.57
N PRO A 110 -8.66 25.47 -21.64
CA PRO A 110 -7.73 24.35 -21.68
C PRO A 110 -6.61 24.52 -20.64
N TYR A 111 -6.06 23.40 -20.20
CA TYR A 111 -4.82 23.36 -19.42
C TYR A 111 -3.63 23.21 -20.38
N PRO A 112 -2.94 24.31 -20.76
CA PRO A 112 -1.88 24.24 -21.76
C PRO A 112 -0.77 23.27 -21.38
N GLY A 113 -0.37 22.42 -22.33
CA GLY A 113 0.68 21.45 -22.13
C GLY A 113 0.33 20.20 -21.34
N VAL A 114 -0.86 20.14 -20.74
CA VAL A 114 -1.29 19.00 -19.92
C VAL A 114 -1.88 17.88 -20.78
N THR A 115 -2.57 18.24 -21.88
CA THR A 115 -3.19 17.29 -22.81
C THR A 115 -2.68 17.52 -24.24
N PRO A 116 -1.38 17.28 -24.50
CA PRO A 116 -0.76 17.68 -25.76
C PRO A 116 -1.18 16.83 -26.97
N GLY A 117 -1.71 15.64 -26.74
CA GLY A 117 -2.08 14.69 -27.81
C GLY A 117 -3.48 14.87 -28.38
N PHE A 118 -4.28 15.79 -27.80
CA PHE A 118 -5.68 16.02 -28.17
C PHE A 118 -5.94 17.51 -28.32
N THR A 119 -6.92 17.84 -29.19
CA THR A 119 -7.33 19.23 -29.39
C THR A 119 -8.42 19.62 -28.38
N TYR A 120 -8.24 20.76 -27.72
CA TYR A 120 -9.29 21.30 -26.85
C TYR A 120 -10.49 21.77 -27.67
N THR A 121 -11.69 21.52 -27.13
CA THR A 121 -12.94 22.09 -27.61
C THR A 121 -13.78 22.60 -26.46
N SER A 122 -14.48 23.72 -26.68
CA SER A 122 -15.50 24.20 -25.76
C SER A 122 -16.85 23.48 -25.94
N SER A 123 -16.94 22.54 -26.86
CA SER A 123 -18.13 21.72 -27.03
C SER A 123 -18.29 20.74 -25.86
N PRO A 124 -19.47 20.63 -25.28
CA PRO A 124 -19.75 19.59 -24.26
C PRO A 124 -19.87 18.18 -24.86
N ALA A 125 -19.80 18.06 -26.17
CA ALA A 125 -19.77 16.80 -26.93
C ALA A 125 -18.58 16.83 -27.89
N PRO A 126 -17.35 16.57 -27.42
CA PRO A 126 -16.17 16.53 -28.26
C PRO A 126 -16.25 15.44 -29.32
N SER A 127 -15.73 15.71 -30.50
CA SER A 127 -15.54 14.71 -31.57
C SER A 127 -14.26 13.91 -31.29
N ASP A 128 -14.04 12.81 -32.04
CA ASP A 128 -12.83 12.00 -31.98
C ASP A 128 -11.56 12.84 -32.06
N GLY A 129 -10.62 12.64 -31.13
CA GLY A 129 -9.38 13.41 -31.04
C GLY A 129 -9.49 14.74 -30.31
N PHE A 130 -10.63 15.05 -29.74
CA PHE A 130 -10.83 16.25 -28.95
C PHE A 130 -11.07 15.91 -27.46
N TYR A 131 -10.77 16.90 -26.61
CA TYR A 131 -11.08 16.87 -25.19
C TYR A 131 -11.77 18.13 -24.73
N THR A 132 -12.44 18.02 -23.61
CA THR A 132 -12.96 19.16 -22.84
C THR A 132 -12.77 18.91 -21.35
N VAL A 133 -12.80 19.97 -20.55
CA VAL A 133 -12.83 19.91 -19.08
C VAL A 133 -14.17 20.46 -18.63
N MET A 134 -14.98 19.65 -17.96
CA MET A 134 -16.35 20.01 -17.65
C MET A 134 -16.86 19.26 -16.41
N ASN A 135 -18.01 19.67 -15.91
CA ASN A 135 -18.66 19.04 -14.75
C ASN A 135 -19.85 18.16 -15.11
N MET A 136 -20.41 18.35 -16.28
CA MET A 136 -21.51 17.54 -16.81
C MET A 136 -21.53 17.59 -18.34
N ARG A 137 -22.22 16.68 -18.93
CA ARG A 137 -22.27 16.49 -20.35
C ARG A 137 -23.67 16.78 -20.93
N ASN A 138 -23.74 17.09 -22.18
CA ASN A 138 -24.99 17.22 -22.94
C ASN A 138 -25.39 15.89 -23.59
N ASN A 139 -26.66 15.48 -23.47
CA ASN A 139 -27.25 14.18 -23.82
C ASN A 139 -27.41 13.86 -25.31
N SER A 140 -26.46 14.21 -26.18
CA SER A 140 -26.60 13.97 -27.63
C SER A 140 -26.15 12.59 -28.11
N PHE A 141 -25.53 11.77 -27.27
CA PHE A 141 -25.02 10.42 -27.59
C PHE A 141 -25.30 9.49 -26.38
N PRO A 142 -25.19 8.17 -26.47
CA PRO A 142 -25.38 7.28 -25.33
C PRO A 142 -24.23 7.40 -24.31
N TRP A 143 -24.11 8.57 -23.69
CA TRP A 143 -23.12 8.92 -22.69
C TRP A 143 -23.78 9.20 -21.35
N TRP A 144 -23.04 8.93 -20.26
CA TRP A 144 -23.45 9.30 -18.92
C TRP A 144 -23.34 10.80 -18.65
N ASN A 145 -24.31 11.36 -17.94
CA ASN A 145 -24.15 12.58 -17.17
C ASN A 145 -23.83 12.19 -15.74
N VAL A 146 -22.61 12.37 -15.29
CA VAL A 146 -22.14 11.89 -14.00
C VAL A 146 -21.35 12.99 -13.28
N SER A 147 -21.40 12.99 -11.94
CA SER A 147 -20.55 13.84 -11.11
C SER A 147 -19.07 13.45 -11.26
N ASP A 148 -18.19 14.41 -10.98
CA ASP A 148 -16.76 14.17 -10.87
C ASP A 148 -16.45 13.15 -9.75
N HIS A 149 -15.26 12.60 -9.76
CA HIS A 149 -14.84 11.68 -8.71
C HIS A 149 -14.41 12.44 -7.43
N THR A 150 -13.75 13.60 -7.58
CA THR A 150 -13.17 14.37 -6.46
C THR A 150 -14.21 14.82 -5.45
N THR A 151 -15.32 15.42 -5.91
CA THR A 151 -16.34 15.97 -5.03
C THR A 151 -17.59 15.10 -4.93
N GLY A 152 -17.82 14.24 -5.92
CA GLY A 152 -19.06 13.49 -6.09
C GLY A 152 -20.27 14.37 -6.37
N LEU A 153 -20.06 15.63 -6.76
CA LEU A 153 -21.08 16.65 -6.96
C LEU A 153 -20.99 17.23 -8.37
N GLU A 154 -22.03 17.93 -8.79
CA GLU A 154 -22.06 18.66 -10.06
C GLU A 154 -21.11 19.87 -10.10
N THR A 155 -20.53 20.25 -8.95
CA THR A 155 -19.61 21.39 -8.84
C THR A 155 -18.17 21.04 -9.16
N GLY A 156 -17.81 19.78 -9.12
CA GLY A 156 -16.49 19.31 -9.53
C GLY A 156 -16.36 19.19 -11.05
N ARG A 157 -15.16 18.90 -11.52
CA ARG A 157 -14.84 18.78 -12.94
C ARG A 157 -14.04 17.52 -13.20
N TYR A 158 -14.06 17.07 -14.43
CA TYR A 158 -13.25 15.98 -14.94
C TYR A 158 -12.77 16.29 -16.35
N LEU A 159 -11.71 15.63 -16.76
CA LEU A 159 -11.28 15.58 -18.15
C LEU A 159 -12.17 14.61 -18.91
N MET A 160 -12.83 15.09 -19.96
CA MET A 160 -13.62 14.28 -20.87
C MET A 160 -12.90 14.14 -22.21
N ILE A 161 -12.71 12.92 -22.64
CA ILE A 161 -12.00 12.57 -23.89
C ILE A 161 -12.93 11.80 -24.80
N ASN A 162 -13.00 12.22 -26.07
CA ASN A 162 -13.47 11.35 -27.14
C ASN A 162 -12.23 10.72 -27.81
N GLY A 163 -12.01 9.42 -27.53
CA GLY A 163 -10.74 8.75 -27.72
C GLY A 163 -10.39 8.49 -29.19
N SER A 164 -9.16 8.84 -29.53
CA SER A 164 -8.50 8.54 -30.81
C SER A 164 -6.99 8.60 -30.62
N ASN A 165 -6.23 8.54 -31.73
CA ASN A 165 -4.78 8.75 -31.73
C ASN A 165 -4.01 7.84 -30.76
N PRO A 166 -3.85 6.53 -31.05
CA PRO A 166 -3.09 5.63 -30.23
C PRO A 166 -1.66 6.15 -29.96
N GLY A 167 -1.23 6.11 -28.69
CA GLY A 167 0.06 6.64 -28.23
C GLY A 167 0.05 8.12 -27.88
N ALA A 168 -1.02 8.88 -28.19
CA ALA A 168 -1.14 10.28 -27.83
C ALA A 168 -1.35 10.47 -26.31
N ALA A 169 -0.66 11.48 -25.73
CA ALA A 169 -0.82 11.79 -24.32
C ALA A 169 -2.10 12.61 -24.08
N ILE A 170 -2.96 12.10 -23.22
CA ILE A 170 -4.14 12.76 -22.69
C ILE A 170 -3.83 13.50 -21.38
N PHE A 171 -2.74 13.13 -20.73
CA PHE A 171 -2.18 13.83 -19.58
C PHE A 171 -0.66 13.69 -19.60
N THR A 172 0.07 14.74 -19.28
CA THR A 172 1.52 14.71 -19.09
C THR A 172 1.94 15.76 -18.07
N GLN A 173 2.86 15.36 -17.18
CA GLN A 173 3.50 16.28 -16.25
C GLN A 173 4.91 15.82 -15.91
N PRO A 174 5.95 16.69 -16.06
CA PRO A 174 7.24 16.47 -15.45
C PRO A 174 7.15 16.69 -13.92
N VAL A 175 7.82 15.84 -13.14
CA VAL A 175 7.78 15.85 -11.68
C VAL A 175 9.18 15.59 -11.11
N THR A 176 9.56 16.36 -10.09
CA THR A 176 10.76 16.07 -9.29
C THR A 176 10.42 15.06 -8.22
N VAL A 177 11.23 14.01 -8.12
CA VAL A 177 11.03 12.89 -7.19
C VAL A 177 12.31 12.61 -6.38
N THR A 178 12.17 11.84 -5.30
CA THR A 178 13.33 11.35 -4.54
C THR A 178 13.89 10.12 -5.26
N PRO A 179 15.20 10.05 -5.56
CA PRO A 179 15.82 8.86 -6.10
C PRO A 179 15.67 7.64 -5.15
N ASN A 180 15.72 6.45 -5.75
CA ASN A 180 15.64 5.15 -5.04
C ASN A 180 14.46 5.05 -4.07
N SER A 181 13.33 5.61 -4.46
CA SER A 181 12.12 5.67 -3.62
C SER A 181 10.92 5.09 -4.36
N ASP A 182 10.01 4.49 -3.60
CA ASP A 182 8.80 3.90 -4.13
C ASP A 182 7.70 4.95 -4.24
N TYR A 183 6.96 4.89 -5.35
CA TYR A 183 5.84 5.77 -5.66
C TYR A 183 4.65 4.97 -6.17
N SER A 184 3.45 5.52 -5.95
CA SER A 184 2.23 5.11 -6.63
C SER A 184 1.83 6.18 -7.65
N LEU A 185 1.57 5.77 -8.89
CA LEU A 185 0.87 6.59 -9.88
C LEU A 185 -0.54 6.04 -10.01
N THR A 186 -1.54 6.88 -9.81
CA THR A 186 -2.97 6.50 -9.90
C THR A 186 -3.77 7.53 -10.67
N ALA A 187 -4.88 7.11 -11.27
CA ALA A 187 -5.89 7.97 -11.86
C ALA A 187 -7.26 7.28 -11.77
N TRP A 188 -8.31 8.05 -11.61
CA TRP A 188 -9.67 7.56 -11.72
C TRP A 188 -10.18 7.74 -13.15
N ILE A 189 -10.75 6.68 -13.69
CA ILE A 189 -11.20 6.60 -15.09
C ILE A 189 -12.59 5.98 -15.14
N ALA A 190 -13.50 6.60 -15.88
CA ALA A 190 -14.81 6.05 -16.13
C ALA A 190 -15.06 5.91 -17.64
N ASN A 191 -15.69 4.80 -18.04
CA ASN A 191 -16.25 4.68 -19.39
C ASN A 191 -17.49 5.60 -19.48
N LEU A 192 -17.45 6.50 -20.44
CA LEU A 192 -18.53 7.48 -20.63
C LEU A 192 -19.79 6.86 -21.27
N ILE A 193 -19.65 5.71 -21.93
CA ILE A 193 -20.74 5.04 -22.65
C ILE A 193 -21.74 4.38 -21.67
N ASN A 194 -23.02 4.64 -21.87
CA ASN A 194 -24.11 4.06 -21.09
C ASN A 194 -24.89 2.94 -21.82
N ALA A 195 -24.32 2.40 -22.89
CA ALA A 195 -24.94 1.35 -23.70
C ALA A 195 -23.93 0.27 -24.09
N ASN A 196 -24.40 -0.93 -24.37
CA ASN A 196 -23.58 -2.03 -24.88
C ASN A 196 -23.31 -1.88 -26.39
N GLY A 197 -22.29 -2.57 -26.88
CA GLY A 197 -21.98 -2.65 -28.32
C GLY A 197 -21.01 -1.56 -28.81
N PHE A 198 -20.53 -0.73 -27.95
CA PHE A 198 -19.53 0.31 -28.24
C PHE A 198 -18.12 -0.13 -27.85
N ALA A 199 -17.10 0.48 -28.44
CA ALA A 199 -15.72 0.22 -28.08
C ALA A 199 -15.42 0.72 -26.65
N ASN A 200 -14.75 -0.12 -25.88
CA ASN A 200 -14.30 0.26 -24.55
C ASN A 200 -13.08 1.18 -24.60
N PRO A 201 -12.92 2.10 -23.64
CA PRO A 201 -11.70 2.89 -23.47
C PRO A 201 -10.45 2.01 -23.39
N LYS A 202 -9.42 2.41 -24.12
CA LYS A 202 -8.09 1.80 -24.08
C LYS A 202 -7.07 2.88 -23.74
N LEU A 203 -6.43 2.72 -22.58
CA LEU A 203 -5.45 3.67 -22.04
C LEU A 203 -4.22 2.93 -21.56
N ALA A 204 -3.14 3.69 -21.35
CA ALA A 204 -1.96 3.23 -20.61
C ALA A 204 -1.46 4.34 -19.68
N LEU A 205 -0.86 3.92 -18.58
CA LEU A 205 -0.11 4.77 -17.68
C LEU A 205 1.38 4.56 -17.95
N GLU A 206 2.14 5.63 -18.00
CA GLU A 206 3.56 5.61 -18.36
C GLU A 206 4.37 6.54 -17.47
N VAL A 207 5.58 6.13 -17.16
CA VAL A 207 6.60 6.96 -16.52
C VAL A 207 7.85 6.96 -17.38
N LEU A 208 8.34 8.16 -17.69
CA LEU A 208 9.60 8.39 -18.41
C LEU A 208 10.66 8.92 -17.43
N ASP A 209 11.94 8.63 -17.70
CA ASP A 209 13.05 9.27 -17.02
C ASP A 209 13.26 10.73 -17.50
N GLY A 210 14.22 11.45 -16.90
CA GLY A 210 14.55 12.81 -17.27
C GLY A 210 15.10 12.98 -18.70
N SER A 211 15.46 11.89 -19.35
CA SER A 211 15.93 11.85 -20.76
C SER A 211 14.81 11.46 -21.73
N GLY A 212 13.62 11.15 -21.23
CA GLY A 212 12.48 10.74 -22.04
C GLY A 212 12.42 9.25 -22.35
N ASN A 213 13.25 8.41 -21.72
CA ASN A 213 13.16 6.96 -21.87
C ASN A 213 12.08 6.41 -20.96
N GLN A 214 11.32 5.43 -21.45
CA GLN A 214 10.30 4.74 -20.67
C GLN A 214 10.94 3.89 -19.59
N ILE A 215 10.61 4.18 -18.32
CA ILE A 215 11.04 3.38 -17.15
C ILE A 215 9.93 2.51 -16.59
N PHE A 216 8.68 2.89 -16.82
CA PHE A 216 7.51 2.08 -16.48
C PHE A 216 6.37 2.31 -17.47
N PHE A 217 5.62 1.23 -17.78
CA PHE A 217 4.46 1.27 -18.67
C PHE A 217 3.46 0.20 -18.27
N GLN A 218 2.19 0.56 -18.21
CA GLN A 218 1.12 -0.39 -17.94
C GLN A 218 -0.12 -0.03 -18.75
N ASN A 219 -0.63 -0.99 -19.53
CA ASN A 219 -1.96 -0.87 -20.09
C ASN A 219 -3.01 -0.90 -18.96
N VAL A 220 -3.97 -0.01 -19.04
CA VAL A 220 -5.16 -0.06 -18.21
C VAL A 220 -6.04 -1.20 -18.68
N ASN A 221 -6.56 -2.01 -17.76
CA ASN A 221 -7.53 -3.05 -18.10
C ASN A 221 -8.74 -2.43 -18.78
N PRO A 222 -9.34 -3.12 -19.79
CA PRO A 222 -10.50 -2.60 -20.48
C PRO A 222 -11.63 -2.25 -19.51
N ILE A 223 -12.07 -0.99 -19.57
CA ILE A 223 -13.18 -0.49 -18.76
C ILE A 223 -14.46 -0.66 -19.55
N ALA A 224 -15.19 -1.74 -19.27
CA ALA A 224 -16.44 -2.03 -19.96
C ALA A 224 -17.52 -0.96 -19.66
N ALA A 225 -18.39 -0.72 -20.63
CA ALA A 225 -19.60 0.07 -20.41
C ALA A 225 -20.48 -0.59 -19.34
N THR A 226 -21.09 0.21 -18.50
CA THR A 226 -21.97 -0.24 -17.41
C THR A 226 -23.34 0.42 -17.57
N PRO A 227 -24.25 -0.16 -18.41
CA PRO A 227 -25.52 0.49 -18.76
C PRO A 227 -26.47 0.74 -17.59
N ALA A 228 -26.28 0.06 -16.45
CA ALA A 228 -27.13 0.24 -15.28
C ALA A 228 -26.74 1.44 -14.41
N GLN A 229 -25.46 1.78 -14.37
CA GLN A 229 -24.91 2.89 -13.57
C GLN A 229 -23.51 3.25 -14.05
N PRO A 230 -23.08 4.51 -13.95
CA PRO A 230 -21.68 4.88 -14.19
C PRO A 230 -20.78 4.32 -13.09
N VAL A 231 -19.56 3.94 -13.47
CA VAL A 231 -18.56 3.40 -12.52
C VAL A 231 -17.22 4.05 -12.76
N TRP A 232 -16.67 4.64 -11.70
CA TRP A 232 -15.30 5.10 -11.64
C TRP A 232 -14.37 3.96 -11.21
N TYR A 233 -13.33 3.72 -11.98
CA TYR A 233 -12.28 2.73 -11.70
C TYR A 233 -10.99 3.46 -11.40
N GLN A 234 -10.42 3.24 -10.24
CA GLN A 234 -9.06 3.67 -9.98
C GLN A 234 -8.11 2.73 -10.73
N ASN A 235 -7.18 3.30 -11.47
CA ASN A 235 -6.12 2.58 -12.17
C ASN A 235 -4.78 3.10 -11.70
N GLY A 236 -3.75 2.26 -11.73
CA GLY A 236 -2.43 2.68 -11.30
C GLY A 236 -1.53 1.52 -10.91
N PHE A 237 -0.32 1.86 -10.51
CA PHE A 237 0.73 0.92 -10.18
C PHE A 237 1.74 1.53 -9.20
N LEU A 238 2.55 0.64 -8.60
CA LEU A 238 3.72 0.99 -7.81
C LEU A 238 4.96 0.89 -8.69
N PHE A 239 5.90 1.82 -8.51
CA PHE A 239 7.19 1.77 -9.17
C PHE A 239 8.28 2.39 -8.30
N ASN A 240 9.53 1.99 -8.55
CA ASN A 240 10.69 2.60 -7.91
C ASN A 240 11.36 3.58 -8.89
N THR A 241 11.74 4.75 -8.39
CA THR A 241 12.36 5.79 -9.21
C THR A 241 13.78 5.46 -9.67
N GLY A 242 14.42 4.43 -9.08
CA GLY A 242 15.84 4.17 -9.33
C GLY A 242 16.68 5.42 -9.06
N ALA A 243 17.68 5.67 -9.86
CA ALA A 243 18.55 6.84 -9.71
C ALA A 243 17.92 8.17 -10.18
N ASN A 244 16.68 8.16 -10.67
CA ASN A 244 16.05 9.34 -11.27
C ASN A 244 15.58 10.33 -10.20
N SER A 245 15.94 11.60 -10.36
CA SER A 245 15.43 12.73 -9.58
C SER A 245 14.33 13.52 -10.30
N ASN A 246 14.20 13.32 -11.62
CA ASN A 246 13.17 13.92 -12.45
C ASN A 246 12.56 12.82 -13.33
N ILE A 247 11.24 12.81 -13.38
CA ILE A 247 10.46 11.88 -14.20
C ILE A 247 9.37 12.65 -14.93
N THR A 248 8.77 12.04 -15.95
CA THR A 248 7.54 12.54 -16.55
C THR A 248 6.48 11.47 -16.45
N VAL A 249 5.36 11.79 -15.82
CA VAL A 249 4.18 10.92 -15.77
C VAL A 249 3.27 11.23 -16.94
N ARG A 250 2.70 10.19 -17.56
CA ARG A 250 1.81 10.30 -18.71
C ARG A 250 0.63 9.32 -18.60
N ILE A 251 -0.53 9.77 -19.10
CA ILE A 251 -1.63 8.88 -19.43
C ILE A 251 -1.79 8.94 -20.95
N LEU A 252 -1.83 7.79 -21.60
CA LEU A 252 -1.85 7.66 -23.04
C LEU A 252 -3.17 7.09 -23.51
N SER A 253 -3.71 7.62 -24.61
CA SER A 253 -4.72 6.91 -25.40
C SER A 253 -4.08 5.72 -26.11
N GLN A 254 -4.76 4.57 -26.14
CA GLN A 254 -4.30 3.36 -26.81
C GLN A 254 -5.31 2.84 -27.84
N GLY A 255 -6.51 3.45 -27.87
CA GLY A 255 -7.56 3.09 -28.80
C GLY A 255 -7.56 3.99 -30.05
N PRO A 256 -7.87 3.45 -31.25
CA PRO A 256 -8.14 4.26 -32.42
C PRO A 256 -9.48 4.99 -32.29
N ALA A 257 -9.71 5.97 -33.14
CA ALA A 257 -11.04 6.55 -33.33
C ALA A 257 -12.04 5.45 -33.66
N SER A 258 -13.14 5.41 -32.91
CA SER A 258 -14.19 4.40 -33.07
C SER A 258 -15.49 4.87 -32.45
N VAL A 259 -16.59 4.24 -32.79
CA VAL A 259 -17.85 4.48 -32.10
C VAL A 259 -17.76 3.90 -30.69
N GLY A 260 -17.58 4.78 -29.73
CA GLY A 260 -17.15 4.48 -28.36
C GLY A 260 -15.67 4.87 -28.11
N ASN A 261 -14.99 4.27 -27.15
CA ASN A 261 -13.67 4.67 -26.67
C ASN A 261 -13.70 6.08 -26.05
N ASP A 262 -14.83 6.44 -25.45
CA ASP A 262 -15.05 7.73 -24.79
C ASP A 262 -14.95 7.54 -23.27
N TYR A 263 -14.24 8.44 -22.60
CA TYR A 263 -13.94 8.25 -21.18
C TYR A 263 -13.73 9.56 -20.45
N LEU A 264 -13.82 9.45 -19.12
CA LEU A 264 -13.55 10.50 -18.17
C LEU A 264 -12.28 10.15 -17.40
N VAL A 265 -11.49 11.16 -17.05
CA VAL A 265 -10.30 11.05 -16.19
C VAL A 265 -10.40 12.08 -15.07
N ASP A 266 -10.15 11.62 -13.84
CA ASP A 266 -10.14 12.48 -12.65
C ASP A 266 -9.09 11.99 -11.65
N ASP A 267 -8.77 12.80 -10.66
CA ASP A 267 -7.89 12.51 -9.52
C ASP A 267 -6.59 11.79 -9.90
N VAL A 268 -5.85 12.42 -10.83
CA VAL A 268 -4.49 11.94 -11.16
C VAL A 268 -3.57 12.24 -9.98
N ALA A 269 -2.93 11.20 -9.47
CA ALA A 269 -2.07 11.33 -8.30
C ALA A 269 -0.74 10.57 -8.45
N LEU A 270 0.34 11.24 -8.08
CA LEU A 270 1.67 10.65 -7.87
C LEU A 270 2.07 10.88 -6.42
N ARG A 271 2.18 9.82 -5.64
CA ARG A 271 2.52 9.90 -4.21
C ARG A 271 3.71 9.03 -3.87
N LYS A 272 4.61 9.56 -3.06
CA LYS A 272 5.64 8.74 -2.42
C LYS A 272 4.96 7.77 -1.45
N VAL A 273 5.42 6.51 -1.45
CA VAL A 273 4.85 5.47 -0.60
C VAL A 273 5.93 4.76 0.20
N VAL A 274 5.53 4.14 1.31
CA VAL A 274 6.31 3.12 2.01
C VAL A 274 5.60 1.78 1.82
N ILE A 275 6.38 0.78 1.46
CA ILE A 275 5.91 -0.59 1.30
C ILE A 275 6.36 -1.38 2.53
N SER A 276 5.41 -1.85 3.33
CA SER A 276 5.64 -2.62 4.55
C SER A 276 5.20 -4.07 4.36
N ASP A 277 5.94 -4.98 4.97
CA ASP A 277 5.53 -6.38 5.00
C ASP A 277 4.31 -6.54 5.92
N ILE A 278 3.25 -7.17 5.41
CA ILE A 278 2.04 -7.43 6.20
C ILE A 278 2.15 -8.70 7.05
N LEU A 279 3.09 -9.59 6.72
CA LEU A 279 3.33 -10.81 7.49
C LEU A 279 4.51 -10.64 8.46
N THR A 280 4.42 -11.34 9.57
CA THR A 280 5.55 -11.66 10.46
C THR A 280 5.63 -13.16 10.66
N VAL A 281 6.88 -13.68 10.79
CA VAL A 281 7.15 -15.09 10.99
C VAL A 281 7.98 -15.24 12.26
N LYS A 282 7.49 -16.02 13.21
CA LYS A 282 8.19 -16.33 14.47
C LYS A 282 8.44 -17.83 14.54
N LYS A 283 9.65 -18.22 14.89
CA LYS A 283 10.06 -19.62 14.99
C LYS A 283 10.59 -19.96 16.37
N THR A 284 10.23 -21.14 16.85
CA THR A 284 10.80 -21.77 18.04
C THR A 284 11.11 -23.23 17.74
N ALA A 285 12.01 -23.82 18.49
CA ALA A 285 12.33 -25.25 18.42
C ALA A 285 12.67 -25.80 19.81
N THR A 286 12.23 -27.00 20.09
CA THR A 286 12.40 -27.68 21.37
C THR A 286 12.74 -29.15 21.14
N PRO A 287 13.76 -29.70 21.83
CA PRO A 287 14.61 -29.06 22.85
C PRO A 287 15.68 -28.13 22.23
N ALA A 288 16.21 -27.20 23.03
CA ALA A 288 17.28 -26.29 22.59
C ALA A 288 18.68 -26.98 22.57
N VAL A 289 18.83 -28.08 23.32
CA VAL A 289 20.01 -28.92 23.32
C VAL A 289 19.61 -30.28 22.76
N ILE A 290 20.33 -30.73 21.73
CA ILE A 290 19.98 -31.93 20.95
C ILE A 290 21.13 -32.91 20.89
N HIS A 291 20.79 -34.21 20.90
CA HIS A 291 21.69 -35.33 20.64
C HIS A 291 21.29 -36.05 19.34
N PRO A 292 22.18 -36.78 18.70
CA PRO A 292 21.79 -37.64 17.58
C PRO A 292 20.66 -38.60 17.97
N GLY A 293 19.58 -38.62 17.21
CA GLY A 293 18.37 -39.40 17.47
C GLY A 293 17.24 -38.65 18.21
N ASP A 294 17.50 -37.46 18.78
CA ASP A 294 16.46 -36.70 19.46
C ASP A 294 15.40 -36.21 18.47
N ASP A 295 14.16 -36.18 18.93
CA ASP A 295 13.04 -35.55 18.26
C ASP A 295 13.03 -34.06 18.59
N VAL A 296 13.03 -33.22 17.55
CA VAL A 296 12.97 -31.77 17.64
C VAL A 296 11.60 -31.30 17.16
N THR A 297 10.81 -30.76 18.06
CA THR A 297 9.56 -30.07 17.70
C THR A 297 9.85 -28.67 17.25
N ILE A 298 9.48 -28.34 16.03
CA ILE A 298 9.61 -27.01 15.43
C ILE A 298 8.22 -26.37 15.35
N THR A 299 8.08 -25.18 15.89
CA THR A 299 6.83 -24.41 15.84
C THR A 299 7.10 -23.07 15.16
N VAL A 300 6.33 -22.77 14.11
CA VAL A 300 6.39 -21.51 13.38
C VAL A 300 5.03 -20.85 13.39
N THR A 301 4.96 -19.61 13.87
CA THR A 301 3.76 -18.78 13.80
C THR A 301 3.93 -17.77 12.68
N VAL A 302 3.02 -17.82 11.71
CA VAL A 302 2.89 -16.81 10.65
C VAL A 302 1.70 -15.95 10.98
N THR A 303 1.88 -14.63 11.08
CA THR A 303 0.83 -13.68 11.46
C THR A 303 0.68 -12.62 10.39
N ASN A 304 -0.54 -12.36 9.93
CA ASN A 304 -0.87 -11.18 9.15
C ASN A 304 -1.20 -10.02 10.12
N ASN A 305 -0.36 -8.99 10.12
CA ASN A 305 -0.50 -7.83 11.01
C ASN A 305 -1.30 -6.68 10.37
N SER A 306 -1.64 -6.78 9.09
CA SER A 306 -2.49 -5.78 8.45
C SER A 306 -3.89 -5.79 9.06
N THR A 307 -4.48 -4.62 9.20
CA THR A 307 -5.89 -4.45 9.60
C THR A 307 -6.86 -4.52 8.43
N THR A 308 -6.35 -4.46 7.20
CA THR A 308 -7.16 -4.36 5.97
C THR A 308 -6.77 -5.37 4.90
N ASP A 309 -5.48 -5.70 4.78
CA ASP A 309 -4.97 -6.46 3.65
C ASP A 309 -4.97 -7.96 3.92
N THR A 310 -5.28 -8.72 2.89
CA THR A 310 -5.21 -10.18 2.88
C THR A 310 -3.98 -10.64 2.10
N ALA A 311 -3.20 -11.54 2.68
CA ALA A 311 -2.13 -12.25 1.97
C ALA A 311 -2.72 -13.53 1.34
N ASN A 312 -2.68 -13.66 -0.01
CA ASN A 312 -3.32 -14.80 -0.69
C ASN A 312 -2.67 -15.15 -2.04
N PRO A 313 -2.17 -16.38 -2.20
CA PRO A 313 -1.94 -17.37 -1.16
C PRO A 313 -0.69 -17.06 -0.35
N VAL A 314 -0.58 -17.61 0.86
CA VAL A 314 0.67 -17.64 1.62
C VAL A 314 1.32 -19.01 1.45
N THR A 315 2.58 -19.02 1.03
CA THR A 315 3.40 -20.23 0.95
C THR A 315 4.40 -20.24 2.10
N PHE A 316 4.37 -21.29 2.89
CA PHE A 316 5.32 -21.56 3.97
C PHE A 316 6.44 -22.45 3.47
N GLN A 317 7.67 -22.18 3.91
CA GLN A 317 8.82 -23.06 3.68
C GLN A 317 9.80 -22.99 4.86
N ASP A 318 10.36 -24.12 5.21
CA ASP A 318 11.40 -24.25 6.22
C ASP A 318 12.43 -25.26 5.76
N ILE A 319 13.46 -24.79 5.08
CA ILE A 319 14.57 -25.64 4.64
C ILE A 319 15.41 -25.95 5.88
N LEU A 320 15.30 -27.19 6.34
CA LEU A 320 16.03 -27.66 7.49
C LEU A 320 17.54 -27.71 7.24
N ASP A 321 18.32 -27.49 8.31
CA ASP A 321 19.74 -27.77 8.28
C ASP A 321 19.97 -29.28 7.90
N PRO A 322 20.96 -29.59 7.08
CA PRO A 322 21.22 -31.00 6.64
C PRO A 322 21.40 -32.01 7.77
N THR A 323 21.65 -31.55 8.98
CA THR A 323 21.78 -32.41 10.18
C THR A 323 20.45 -32.62 10.91
N LEU A 324 19.36 -32.07 10.41
CA LEU A 324 17.98 -32.31 10.85
C LEU A 324 17.23 -33.04 9.74
N THR A 325 16.65 -34.18 10.05
CA THR A 325 15.84 -34.95 9.09
C THR A 325 14.37 -34.76 9.41
N PHE A 326 13.61 -34.21 8.46
CA PHE A 326 12.16 -34.06 8.61
C PHE A 326 11.47 -35.40 8.87
N VAL A 327 10.52 -35.44 9.79
CA VAL A 327 9.66 -36.59 10.05
C VAL A 327 8.39 -36.48 9.20
N PRO A 328 8.24 -37.28 8.13
CA PRO A 328 7.06 -37.21 7.26
C PRO A 328 5.76 -37.48 8.02
N GLY A 329 4.69 -36.71 7.66
CA GLY A 329 3.39 -36.84 8.29
C GLY A 329 3.26 -36.18 9.67
N SER A 330 4.31 -35.51 10.16
CA SER A 330 4.32 -34.85 11.45
C SER A 330 3.76 -33.40 11.38
N VAL A 331 3.53 -32.85 10.17
CA VAL A 331 3.10 -31.47 10.02
C VAL A 331 1.66 -31.30 10.45
N THR A 332 1.44 -30.29 11.27
CA THR A 332 0.09 -29.76 11.55
C THR A 332 0.05 -28.25 11.28
N VAL A 333 -1.09 -27.76 10.81
CA VAL A 333 -1.42 -26.32 10.72
C VAL A 333 -2.64 -26.13 11.60
N ASP A 334 -2.53 -25.26 12.62
CA ASP A 334 -3.59 -25.00 13.60
C ASP A 334 -4.15 -26.28 14.22
N THR A 335 -3.27 -27.23 14.54
CA THR A 335 -3.56 -28.57 15.07
C THR A 335 -4.19 -29.58 14.08
N ILE A 336 -4.44 -29.16 12.83
CA ILE A 336 -4.98 -30.04 11.78
C ILE A 336 -3.81 -30.63 10.99
N ALA A 337 -3.84 -31.95 10.78
CA ALA A 337 -2.80 -32.64 10.01
C ALA A 337 -2.68 -32.09 8.58
N ASN A 338 -1.45 -31.85 8.15
CA ASN A 338 -1.14 -31.36 6.82
C ASN A 338 -0.13 -32.30 6.14
N PRO A 339 -0.35 -32.72 4.88
CA PRO A 339 0.55 -33.65 4.17
C PRO A 339 1.81 -32.97 3.62
N GLY A 340 1.99 -31.67 3.83
CA GLY A 340 3.10 -30.90 3.26
C GLY A 340 4.46 -31.30 3.82
N ASP A 341 5.51 -31.05 3.02
CA ASP A 341 6.91 -31.15 3.43
C ASP A 341 7.46 -29.73 3.64
N PRO A 342 7.91 -29.35 4.85
CA PRO A 342 8.47 -28.04 5.12
C PRO A 342 9.64 -27.67 4.21
N ASN A 343 10.50 -28.63 3.84
CA ASN A 343 11.65 -28.37 2.96
C ASN A 343 11.20 -28.01 1.54
N ALA A 344 10.16 -28.65 1.03
CA ALA A 344 9.60 -28.36 -0.29
C ALA A 344 8.74 -27.09 -0.28
N GLY A 345 8.17 -26.77 0.88
CA GLY A 345 7.18 -25.73 1.06
C GLY A 345 5.75 -26.19 0.72
N PHE A 346 4.78 -25.54 1.36
CA PHE A 346 3.35 -25.79 1.11
C PHE A 346 2.50 -24.54 1.38
N SER A 347 1.29 -24.53 0.85
CA SER A 347 0.39 -23.41 1.01
C SER A 347 -0.29 -23.44 2.38
N LEU A 348 -0.34 -22.26 3.03
CA LEU A 348 -1.19 -21.99 4.19
C LEU A 348 -2.58 -21.45 3.76
N GLY A 349 -2.79 -21.24 2.45
CA GLY A 349 -4.02 -20.64 1.95
C GLY A 349 -4.04 -19.12 2.06
N SER A 350 -5.25 -18.59 2.25
CA SER A 350 -5.49 -17.15 2.38
C SER A 350 -5.43 -16.74 3.86
N MET A 351 -4.63 -15.73 4.17
CA MET A 351 -4.54 -15.15 5.51
C MET A 351 -5.17 -13.76 5.51
N GLY A 352 -6.38 -13.67 6.07
CA GLY A 352 -7.11 -12.41 6.23
C GLY A 352 -6.43 -11.47 7.25
N PRO A 353 -6.93 -10.23 7.37
CA PRO A 353 -6.43 -9.27 8.35
C PRO A 353 -6.44 -9.83 9.77
N LEU A 354 -5.35 -9.57 10.51
CA LEU A 354 -5.19 -9.93 11.92
C LEU A 354 -5.35 -11.43 12.22
N THR A 355 -5.16 -12.31 11.21
CA THR A 355 -5.17 -13.77 11.40
C THR A 355 -3.75 -14.31 11.54
N ASN A 356 -3.64 -15.50 12.12
CA ASN A 356 -2.38 -16.23 12.22
C ASN A 356 -2.59 -17.72 11.93
N HIS A 357 -1.52 -18.37 11.46
CA HIS A 357 -1.41 -19.83 11.40
C HIS A 357 -0.22 -20.30 12.22
N ILE A 358 -0.40 -21.42 12.90
CA ILE A 358 0.65 -22.09 13.68
C ILE A 358 0.99 -23.40 12.97
N VAL A 359 2.18 -23.46 12.42
CA VAL A 359 2.75 -24.66 11.81
C VAL A 359 3.61 -25.38 12.85
N VAL A 360 3.33 -26.64 13.10
CA VAL A 360 4.14 -27.51 13.97
C VAL A 360 4.57 -28.72 13.18
N PHE A 361 5.83 -29.10 13.30
CA PHE A 361 6.34 -30.34 12.71
C PHE A 361 7.56 -30.85 13.50
N HIS A 362 7.96 -32.10 13.20
CA HIS A 362 9.04 -32.77 13.88
C HIS A 362 10.23 -33.02 12.94
N ALA A 363 11.41 -32.99 13.51
CA ALA A 363 12.63 -33.36 12.83
C ALA A 363 13.52 -34.21 13.76
N THR A 364 14.14 -35.25 13.22
CA THR A 364 15.11 -36.06 13.96
C THR A 364 16.50 -35.43 13.83
N ALA A 365 17.17 -35.22 14.95
CA ALA A 365 18.51 -34.70 14.99
C ALA A 365 19.54 -35.77 14.58
N GLY A 366 20.35 -35.49 13.57
CA GLY A 366 21.52 -36.30 13.17
C GLY A 366 22.81 -35.78 13.82
N PRO A 367 23.95 -36.45 13.60
CA PRO A 367 25.26 -35.95 14.00
C PRO A 367 25.66 -34.71 13.18
N GLY A 368 26.51 -33.85 13.74
CA GLY A 368 27.01 -32.68 13.01
C GLY A 368 27.51 -31.56 13.90
N ALA A 369 27.85 -30.43 13.30
CA ALA A 369 28.35 -29.25 13.98
C ALA A 369 27.30 -28.58 14.90
N SER A 370 27.77 -27.76 15.80
CA SER A 370 26.96 -26.95 16.73
C SER A 370 27.41 -25.50 16.65
N PRO A 371 26.45 -24.52 16.68
CA PRO A 371 25.01 -24.73 16.74
C PRO A 371 24.40 -25.07 15.38
N VAL A 372 23.30 -25.81 15.37
CA VAL A 372 22.43 -25.94 14.21
C VAL A 372 21.58 -24.71 14.10
N LYS A 373 21.69 -23.98 12.98
CA LYS A 373 20.89 -22.76 12.71
C LYS A 373 19.81 -23.08 11.71
N ASN A 374 18.58 -22.66 12.01
CA ASN A 374 17.46 -22.87 11.10
C ASN A 374 16.48 -21.69 11.16
N ALA A 375 15.94 -21.29 10.01
CA ALA A 375 14.94 -20.25 9.89
C ALA A 375 13.88 -20.65 8.85
N ALA A 376 12.65 -20.24 9.08
CA ALA A 376 11.52 -20.47 8.17
C ALA A 376 11.20 -19.22 7.37
N THR A 377 10.50 -19.39 6.26
CA THR A 377 10.02 -18.30 5.42
C THR A 377 8.52 -18.43 5.17
N ALA A 378 7.87 -17.27 4.99
CA ALA A 378 6.53 -17.19 4.43
C ALA A 378 6.56 -16.22 3.25
N THR A 379 6.01 -16.65 2.12
CA THR A 379 5.98 -15.88 0.87
C THR A 379 4.54 -15.61 0.47
N TYR A 380 4.23 -14.39 0.07
CA TYR A 380 2.91 -14.00 -0.42
C TYR A 380 3.04 -13.04 -1.61
N PRO A 381 2.07 -13.02 -2.54
CA PRO A 381 2.01 -12.03 -3.60
C PRO A 381 1.45 -10.71 -3.05
N MET A 382 2.21 -9.62 -3.21
CA MET A 382 1.78 -8.26 -2.95
C MET A 382 1.17 -7.70 -4.23
N ILE A 383 -0.04 -7.15 -4.16
CA ILE A 383 -0.68 -6.47 -5.29
C ILE A 383 0.06 -5.15 -5.55
N ALA A 384 0.62 -5.02 -6.74
CA ALA A 384 1.43 -3.88 -7.16
C ALA A 384 0.76 -3.01 -8.24
N SER A 385 -0.35 -3.47 -8.84
CA SER A 385 -1.06 -2.72 -9.88
C SER A 385 -2.57 -3.00 -9.90
N ALA A 386 -3.31 -2.11 -10.54
CA ALA A 386 -4.74 -2.27 -10.79
C ALA A 386 -5.08 -3.49 -11.66
N ASN A 387 -4.13 -3.96 -12.45
CA ASN A 387 -4.30 -5.14 -13.31
C ASN A 387 -4.17 -6.45 -12.52
N GLY A 388 -3.87 -6.36 -11.21
CA GLY A 388 -3.61 -7.53 -10.37
C GLY A 388 -2.18 -8.07 -10.51
N ASP A 389 -1.27 -7.30 -11.11
CA ASP A 389 0.15 -7.67 -11.12
C ASP A 389 0.66 -7.76 -9.69
N THR A 390 1.47 -8.76 -9.42
CA THR A 390 1.96 -9.04 -8.07
C THR A 390 3.47 -9.08 -8.02
N VAL A 391 4.00 -8.70 -6.86
CA VAL A 391 5.40 -8.88 -6.49
C VAL A 391 5.45 -9.84 -5.30
N LEU A 392 6.25 -10.90 -5.40
CA LEU A 392 6.41 -11.84 -4.30
C LEU A 392 7.22 -11.19 -3.17
N ARG A 393 6.66 -11.26 -1.96
CA ARG A 393 7.31 -10.83 -0.72
C ARG A 393 7.60 -12.05 0.13
N THR A 394 8.86 -12.19 0.54
CA THR A 394 9.31 -13.31 1.37
C THR A 394 9.79 -12.79 2.72
N ILE A 395 9.14 -13.25 3.77
CA ILE A 395 9.44 -12.87 5.15
C ILE A 395 10.15 -14.04 5.82
N THR A 396 11.29 -13.77 6.42
CA THR A 396 12.08 -14.77 7.15
C THR A 396 11.86 -14.64 8.64
N SER A 397 11.72 -15.75 9.33
CA SER A 397 11.60 -15.81 10.79
C SER A 397 12.90 -15.40 11.50
N ASN A 398 12.80 -15.15 12.80
CA ASN A 398 13.97 -15.25 13.66
C ASN A 398 14.62 -16.64 13.48
N PRO A 399 15.96 -16.74 13.45
CA PRO A 399 16.62 -18.02 13.46
C PRO A 399 16.49 -18.70 14.84
N VAL A 400 16.36 -20.02 14.85
CA VAL A 400 16.54 -20.85 16.05
C VAL A 400 17.93 -21.49 16.01
N PHE A 401 18.49 -21.69 17.19
CA PHE A 401 19.81 -22.28 17.36
C PHE A 401 19.69 -23.50 18.28
N LEU A 402 19.90 -24.68 17.73
CA LEU A 402 19.93 -25.91 18.53
C LEU A 402 21.38 -26.25 18.82
N ARG A 403 21.70 -26.44 20.10
CA ARG A 403 23.06 -26.76 20.54
C ARG A 403 23.23 -28.26 20.68
N ARG A 404 24.37 -28.73 20.29
CA ARG A 404 24.79 -30.11 20.62
C ARG A 404 25.72 -30.06 21.82
N PRO A 405 25.53 -30.92 22.83
CA PRO A 405 26.50 -31.00 23.92
C PRO A 405 27.86 -31.41 23.34
N LEU A 406 28.84 -30.62 23.63
CA LEU A 406 30.18 -30.85 23.12
C LEU A 406 30.93 -31.59 24.17
N TYR A 407 31.46 -32.72 23.78
CA TYR A 407 32.58 -33.35 24.47
C TYR A 407 33.90 -32.62 24.18
N ASP A 408 33.91 -31.69 23.23
CA ASP A 408 35.05 -30.84 22.90
C ASP A 408 34.78 -29.37 23.32
N PHE A 409 35.50 -28.93 24.31
CA PHE A 409 35.47 -27.58 24.87
C PHE A 409 35.79 -26.50 23.82
N ARG A 410 36.57 -26.81 22.77
CA ARG A 410 36.92 -25.87 21.69
C ARG A 410 35.70 -25.52 20.86
N GLN A 411 34.82 -26.47 20.55
CA GLN A 411 33.60 -26.24 19.80
C GLN A 411 32.64 -25.35 20.62
N SER A 412 32.41 -25.64 21.92
CA SER A 412 31.57 -24.81 22.80
C SER A 412 32.01 -23.36 22.82
N SER A 413 33.34 -23.15 22.80
CA SER A 413 33.91 -21.79 22.81
C SER A 413 33.72 -21.08 21.48
N ASN A 414 33.80 -21.79 20.34
CA ASN A 414 33.52 -21.21 19.03
C ASN A 414 32.06 -20.88 18.87
N ASP A 415 31.16 -21.74 19.31
CA ASP A 415 29.70 -21.53 19.26
C ASP A 415 29.29 -20.29 20.06
N LEU A 416 29.92 -20.10 21.24
CA LEU A 416 29.67 -18.92 22.04
C LEU A 416 30.22 -17.64 21.37
N ALA A 417 31.40 -17.72 20.78
CA ALA A 417 31.98 -16.57 20.07
C ALA A 417 31.11 -16.21 18.84
N GLU A 418 30.59 -17.19 18.14
CA GLU A 418 29.68 -16.99 17.04
C GLU A 418 28.33 -16.35 17.50
N SER A 419 27.74 -16.89 18.60
CA SER A 419 26.54 -16.30 19.20
C SER A 419 26.73 -14.83 19.57
N VAL A 420 27.86 -14.49 20.18
CA VAL A 420 28.19 -13.10 20.52
C VAL A 420 28.37 -12.25 19.28
N ALA A 421 28.97 -12.77 18.22
CA ALA A 421 29.11 -12.04 16.95
C ALA A 421 27.74 -11.73 16.30
N TYR A 422 26.80 -12.66 16.34
CA TYR A 422 25.45 -12.42 15.85
C TYR A 422 24.69 -11.39 16.69
N GLU A 423 24.83 -11.47 18.02
CA GLU A 423 24.22 -10.47 18.92
C GLU A 423 24.81 -9.07 18.66
N GLN A 424 26.14 -8.94 18.45
CA GLN A 424 26.77 -7.67 18.09
C GLN A 424 26.31 -7.14 16.72
N ALA A 425 26.15 -8.01 15.74
CA ALA A 425 25.59 -7.61 14.44
C ALA A 425 24.17 -7.06 14.60
N ALA A 426 23.32 -7.72 15.39
CA ALA A 426 21.96 -7.24 15.67
C ALA A 426 21.97 -5.86 16.38
N LEU A 427 22.86 -5.66 17.35
CA LEU A 427 23.02 -4.36 18.03
C LEU A 427 23.47 -3.26 17.07
N SER A 428 24.38 -3.59 16.14
CA SER A 428 24.82 -2.64 15.10
C SER A 428 23.65 -2.21 14.21
N HIS A 429 22.76 -3.14 13.84
CA HIS A 429 21.56 -2.78 13.07
C HIS A 429 20.60 -1.88 13.85
N ILE A 430 20.44 -2.11 15.17
CA ILE A 430 19.62 -1.24 16.02
C ILE A 430 20.21 0.17 16.07
N LEU A 431 21.52 0.30 16.27
CA LEU A 431 22.19 1.61 16.30
C LEU A 431 22.10 2.35 14.97
N ASN A 432 22.21 1.65 13.85
CA ASN A 432 22.01 2.24 12.52
C ASN A 432 20.57 2.76 12.35
N ALA A 433 19.57 1.96 12.77
CA ALA A 433 18.17 2.39 12.70
C ALA A 433 17.89 3.63 13.58
N GLU A 434 18.51 3.72 14.77
CA GLU A 434 18.41 4.93 15.60
C GLU A 434 19.09 6.14 14.93
N GLY A 435 20.23 5.94 14.27
CA GLY A 435 20.88 6.97 13.46
C GLY A 435 20.01 7.46 12.32
N GLU A 436 19.33 6.56 11.61
CA GLU A 436 18.37 6.90 10.55
C GLU A 436 17.15 7.67 11.08
N LYS A 437 16.64 7.33 12.28
CA LYS A 437 15.58 8.10 12.93
C LYS A 437 15.98 9.54 13.20
N ILE A 438 17.20 9.77 13.72
CA ILE A 438 17.72 11.11 13.94
C ILE A 438 17.79 11.87 12.61
N GLN A 439 18.35 11.26 11.58
CA GLN A 439 18.45 11.89 10.26
C GLN A 439 17.07 12.21 9.67
N ALA A 440 16.11 11.30 9.81
CA ALA A 440 14.74 11.51 9.36
C ALA A 440 14.08 12.69 10.11
N MET A 441 14.29 12.80 11.43
CA MET A 441 13.78 13.92 12.22
C MET A 441 14.40 15.26 11.82
N LEU A 442 15.70 15.28 11.55
CA LEU A 442 16.40 16.50 11.11
C LEU A 442 15.96 16.94 9.70
N ALA A 443 15.44 16.03 8.90
CA ALA A 443 14.92 16.32 7.56
C ALA A 443 13.48 16.86 7.56
N ILE A 444 12.76 16.83 8.71
CA ILE A 444 11.39 17.34 8.80
C ILE A 444 11.43 18.88 8.83
N PRO A 445 10.73 19.58 7.92
CA PRO A 445 10.65 21.04 7.96
C PRO A 445 9.97 21.51 9.26
N ASN A 446 10.56 22.52 9.90
CA ASN A 446 10.04 23.14 11.12
C ASN A 446 9.94 22.21 12.34
N VAL A 447 10.81 21.21 12.44
CA VAL A 447 10.91 20.39 13.66
C VAL A 447 11.19 21.29 14.88
N THR A 448 10.45 21.07 15.94
CA THR A 448 10.59 21.88 17.16
C THR A 448 11.71 21.35 18.06
N PRO A 449 12.34 22.21 18.89
CA PRO A 449 13.33 21.78 19.87
C PRO A 449 12.81 20.70 20.83
N ALA A 450 11.52 20.74 21.18
CA ALA A 450 10.90 19.74 22.05
C ALA A 450 10.80 18.36 21.36
N GLN A 451 10.50 18.32 20.07
CA GLN A 451 10.50 17.08 19.30
C GLN A 451 11.91 16.50 19.14
N LEU A 452 12.91 17.36 18.88
CA LEU A 452 14.30 16.93 18.82
C LEU A 452 14.77 16.36 20.16
N LEU A 453 14.45 17.03 21.26
CA LEU A 453 14.80 16.57 22.60
C LEU A 453 14.14 15.22 22.95
N ALA A 454 12.88 15.03 22.55
CA ALA A 454 12.18 13.76 22.78
C ALA A 454 12.82 12.59 22.01
N VAL A 455 13.27 12.82 20.78
CA VAL A 455 13.99 11.80 20.00
C VAL A 455 15.37 11.56 20.58
N ASP A 456 16.09 12.61 20.94
CA ASP A 456 17.41 12.51 21.55
C ASP A 456 17.36 11.69 22.86
N THR A 457 16.35 11.94 23.73
CA THR A 457 16.12 11.16 24.94
C THR A 457 15.85 9.69 24.64
N ALA A 458 14.98 9.39 23.67
CA ALA A 458 14.65 8.01 23.29
C ALA A 458 15.87 7.28 22.71
N VAL A 459 16.68 7.95 21.90
CA VAL A 459 17.92 7.41 21.36
C VAL A 459 18.94 7.18 22.45
N GLN A 460 19.07 8.10 23.43
CA GLN A 460 19.96 7.96 24.58
C GLN A 460 19.58 6.70 25.40
N GLU A 461 18.31 6.50 25.71
CA GLU A 461 17.82 5.32 26.43
C GLU A 461 18.13 4.01 25.67
N MET A 462 18.01 4.03 24.34
CA MET A 462 18.35 2.90 23.49
C MET A 462 19.86 2.63 23.50
N VAL A 463 20.70 3.66 23.34
CA VAL A 463 22.16 3.55 23.39
C VAL A 463 22.63 3.04 24.74
N ASP A 464 22.02 3.49 25.83
CA ASP A 464 22.33 3.00 27.18
C ASP A 464 21.97 1.51 27.34
N SER A 465 20.82 1.10 26.79
CA SER A 465 20.39 -0.30 26.76
C SER A 465 21.34 -1.18 25.96
N VAL A 466 21.75 -0.73 24.77
CA VAL A 466 22.76 -1.41 23.92
C VAL A 466 24.10 -1.50 24.64
N THR A 467 24.53 -0.43 25.28
CA THR A 467 25.80 -0.40 26.04
C THR A 467 25.79 -1.40 27.20
N ASN A 468 24.67 -1.47 27.93
CA ASN A 468 24.51 -2.45 29.03
C ASN A 468 24.57 -3.89 28.51
N LEU A 469 23.93 -4.16 27.34
CA LEU A 469 23.96 -5.46 26.72
C LEU A 469 25.37 -5.83 26.22
N GLU A 470 26.10 -4.88 25.60
CA GLU A 470 27.51 -5.08 25.23
C GLU A 470 28.41 -5.39 26.44
N CYS A 471 28.18 -4.72 27.55
CA CYS A 471 28.90 -5.03 28.79
C CYS A 471 28.63 -6.45 29.29
N ALA A 472 27.38 -6.91 29.23
CA ALA A 472 27.01 -8.28 29.56
C ALA A 472 27.65 -9.32 28.62
N LEU A 473 27.69 -9.03 27.32
CA LEU A 473 28.37 -9.88 26.32
C LEU A 473 29.88 -9.97 26.57
N LYS A 474 30.53 -8.84 26.87
CA LYS A 474 31.96 -8.83 27.26
C LYS A 474 32.23 -9.65 28.51
N GLN A 475 31.34 -9.61 29.52
CA GLN A 475 31.45 -10.44 30.71
C GLN A 475 31.31 -11.92 30.39
N LYS A 476 30.34 -12.31 29.57
CA LYS A 476 30.17 -13.69 29.09
C LYS A 476 31.46 -14.21 28.42
N LEU A 477 32.04 -13.43 27.48
CA LEU A 477 33.29 -13.77 26.80
C LEU A 477 34.46 -13.88 27.76
N LYS A 478 34.53 -13.02 28.79
CA LYS A 478 35.59 -13.07 29.82
C LYS A 478 35.53 -14.38 30.65
N ILE A 479 34.32 -14.81 31.02
CA ILE A 479 34.10 -16.08 31.73
C ILE A 479 34.62 -17.25 30.89
N VAL A 480 34.26 -17.29 29.60
CA VAL A 480 34.72 -18.36 28.68
C VAL A 480 36.23 -18.34 28.51
N LYS A 481 36.82 -17.15 28.31
CA LYS A 481 38.28 -17.01 28.21
C LYS A 481 38.95 -17.53 29.45
N ASN A 482 38.46 -17.24 30.66
CA ASN A 482 39.02 -17.72 31.91
C ASN A 482 38.91 -19.23 32.08
N GLN A 483 37.78 -19.83 31.63
CA GLN A 483 37.61 -21.29 31.60
C GLN A 483 38.57 -21.95 30.61
N LEU A 484 38.77 -21.33 29.42
CA LEU A 484 39.75 -21.79 28.43
C LEU A 484 41.18 -21.80 28.94
N VAL A 485 41.55 -20.80 29.73
CA VAL A 485 42.89 -20.68 30.34
C VAL A 485 43.08 -21.73 31.44
N GLY A 486 42.03 -21.97 32.26
CA GLY A 486 42.08 -22.97 33.34
C GLY A 486 42.24 -24.40 32.86
N TYR A 487 41.78 -24.74 31.66
CA TYR A 487 41.95 -26.07 31.04
C TYR A 487 43.32 -26.29 30.37
N ARG A 488 44.13 -25.25 30.17
CA ARG A 488 45.50 -25.34 29.63
C ARG A 488 46.54 -25.68 30.68
N THR A 489 46.14 -25.75 31.93
CA THR A 489 47.04 -25.98 33.08
C THR A 489 46.78 -27.32 33.80
N ILE A 490 46.00 -28.22 33.19
CA ILE A 490 45.90 -29.63 33.58
C ILE A 490 46.31 -30.45 32.32
#